data_fcb06bf82b1194b56ea9122359bfcd8f
#
_entry.id   fcb06bf82b1194b56ea9122359bfcd8f
#
_cell.length_a   1.000
_cell.length_b   1.000
_cell.length_c   1.000
_cell.angle_alpha   90.00
_cell.angle_beta   90.00
_cell.angle_gamma   90.00
#
_symmetry.space_group_name_H-M   'P 1'
#
loop_
_entity.id
_entity.type
_entity.pdbx_description
1 polymer ?
#
loop_
_entity_poly.entity_id
_entity_poly.type
_entity_poly.pdbx_seq_one_letter_code
_entity_poly.pdbx_strand_id
1 'polypeptide(L)'
;KKVCGILTEAGTDLESGRLEWLVVGIGLNLTATAADWPPELAEKAGSLYPGGPAPVSRAALAGAIARQLLALCPAFDCLDEYRARCFVPGHWVTVCTGTETYAAKALAIDEEGRLVVQRENGRPQALRCGEVTTRPARTE
;
A
#
# COMPACT_ATOMS: atom_id res chain seq x y z
N LYS A 1 -3.47 5.51 10.80
CA LYS A 1 -4.41 4.39 10.67
C LYS A 1 -4.67 4.10 9.18
N LYS A 2 -4.92 2.82 8.84
CA LYS A 2 -5.19 2.39 7.47
C LYS A 2 -6.62 2.76 7.08
N VAL A 3 -6.77 3.63 6.09
CA VAL A 3 -8.08 4.07 5.57
C VAL A 3 -8.47 3.39 4.26
N CYS A 4 -7.49 2.76 3.58
CA CYS A 4 -7.69 2.11 2.30
C CYS A 4 -6.87 0.82 2.22
N GLY A 5 -7.41 -0.18 1.56
CA GLY A 5 -6.70 -1.39 1.14
C GLY A 5 -6.79 -1.55 -0.38
N ILE A 6 -5.70 -1.97 -0.99
CA ILE A 6 -5.64 -2.29 -2.42
C ILE A 6 -5.21 -3.75 -2.54
N LEU A 7 -5.95 -4.51 -3.33
CA LEU A 7 -5.62 -5.88 -3.70
C LEU A 7 -5.55 -5.97 -5.21
N THR A 8 -4.47 -6.54 -5.70
CA THR A 8 -4.28 -6.74 -7.15
C THR A 8 -4.17 -8.23 -7.44
N GLU A 9 -4.96 -8.69 -8.40
CA GLU A 9 -4.94 -10.05 -8.93
C GLU A 9 -4.64 -9.98 -10.42
N ALA A 10 -3.84 -10.93 -10.92
CA ALA A 10 -3.41 -10.96 -12.32
C ALA A 10 -3.40 -12.39 -12.86
N GLY A 11 -3.74 -12.54 -14.11
CA GLY A 11 -3.53 -13.77 -14.87
C GLY A 11 -2.45 -13.58 -15.93
N THR A 12 -1.63 -14.59 -16.09
CA THR A 12 -0.57 -14.62 -17.10
C THR A 12 -0.77 -15.83 -18.00
N ASP A 13 -0.54 -15.65 -19.29
CA ASP A 13 -0.42 -16.76 -20.23
C ASP A 13 0.84 -17.57 -19.91
N LEU A 14 0.67 -18.87 -19.68
CA LEU A 14 1.77 -19.73 -19.23
C LEU A 14 2.81 -20.01 -20.33
N GLU A 15 2.45 -19.87 -21.60
CA GLU A 15 3.35 -20.15 -22.72
C GLU A 15 4.21 -18.92 -23.05
N SER A 16 3.59 -17.73 -23.08
CA SER A 16 4.27 -16.49 -23.44
C SER A 16 4.76 -15.68 -22.24
N GLY A 17 4.28 -15.99 -21.02
CA GLY A 17 4.55 -15.21 -19.82
C GLY A 17 3.91 -13.80 -19.82
N ARG A 18 3.03 -13.52 -20.79
CA ARG A 18 2.38 -12.21 -20.93
C ARG A 18 1.22 -12.06 -19.97
N LEU A 19 1.08 -10.85 -19.42
CA LEU A 19 -0.08 -10.48 -18.63
C LEU A 19 -1.33 -10.46 -19.52
N GLU A 20 -2.34 -11.28 -19.19
CA GLU A 20 -3.61 -11.33 -19.91
C GLU A 20 -4.65 -10.38 -19.31
N TRP A 21 -4.74 -10.34 -17.99
CA TRP A 21 -5.67 -9.48 -17.27
C TRP A 21 -5.12 -9.07 -15.92
N LEU A 22 -5.62 -7.95 -15.44
CA LEU A 22 -5.34 -7.39 -14.12
C LEU A 22 -6.65 -6.91 -13.49
N VAL A 23 -6.92 -7.33 -12.26
CA VAL A 23 -8.03 -6.84 -11.45
C VAL A 23 -7.48 -6.09 -10.26
N VAL A 24 -7.94 -4.86 -10.06
CA VAL A 24 -7.56 -4.02 -8.92
C VAL A 24 -8.77 -3.81 -8.03
N GLY A 25 -8.77 -4.44 -6.86
CA GLY A 25 -9.76 -4.21 -5.82
C GLY A 25 -9.33 -3.06 -4.91
N ILE A 26 -10.19 -2.06 -4.72
CA ILE A 26 -9.93 -0.91 -3.85
C ILE A 26 -11.00 -0.84 -2.77
N GLY A 27 -10.63 -1.11 -1.51
CA GLY A 27 -11.48 -0.99 -0.35
C GLY A 27 -11.18 0.29 0.42
N LEU A 28 -12.13 1.23 0.47
CA LEU A 28 -11.97 2.52 1.13
C LEU A 28 -12.94 2.68 2.29
N ASN A 29 -12.40 2.95 3.48
CA ASN A 29 -13.20 3.21 4.67
C ASN A 29 -13.64 4.68 4.67
N LEU A 30 -14.93 4.95 4.58
CA LEU A 30 -15.43 6.32 4.49
C LEU A 30 -15.81 6.90 5.85
N THR A 31 -16.72 6.27 6.57
CA THR A 31 -17.38 6.87 7.74
C THR A 31 -17.33 6.03 9.00
N ALA A 32 -16.83 4.80 8.96
CA ALA A 32 -16.74 3.91 10.12
C ALA A 32 -15.93 4.57 11.25
N THR A 33 -16.37 4.38 12.48
CA THR A 33 -15.72 4.82 13.71
C THR A 33 -14.94 3.69 14.37
N ALA A 34 -14.20 3.97 15.43
CA ALA A 34 -13.49 2.92 16.18
C ALA A 34 -14.44 1.86 16.76
N ALA A 35 -15.70 2.23 17.06
CA ALA A 35 -16.70 1.32 17.58
C ALA A 35 -17.24 0.33 16.54
N ASP A 36 -17.09 0.63 15.26
CA ASP A 36 -17.55 -0.23 14.17
C ASP A 36 -16.51 -1.32 13.80
N TRP A 37 -15.32 -1.28 14.42
CA TRP A 37 -14.25 -2.23 14.16
C TRP A 37 -14.15 -3.29 15.25
N PRO A 38 -13.76 -4.54 14.91
CA PRO A 38 -13.29 -5.49 15.91
C PRO A 38 -12.14 -4.90 16.74
N PRO A 39 -12.02 -5.25 18.03
CA PRO A 39 -11.00 -4.66 18.93
C PRO A 39 -9.57 -4.67 18.37
N GLU A 40 -9.19 -5.74 17.68
CA GLU A 40 -7.87 -5.92 17.07
C GLU A 40 -7.60 -4.97 15.89
N LEU A 41 -8.64 -4.37 15.30
CA LEU A 41 -8.55 -3.41 14.20
C LEU A 41 -8.79 -1.96 14.64
N ALA A 42 -9.42 -1.70 15.77
CA ALA A 42 -9.80 -0.36 16.24
C ALA A 42 -8.63 0.62 16.31
N GLU A 43 -7.44 0.12 16.66
CA GLU A 43 -6.20 0.92 16.68
C GLU A 43 -5.53 1.08 15.32
N LYS A 44 -5.76 0.15 14.38
CA LYS A 44 -5.08 0.09 13.08
C LYS A 44 -5.91 0.68 11.95
N ALA A 45 -7.23 0.44 11.95
CA ALA A 45 -8.15 0.92 10.94
C ALA A 45 -8.59 2.37 11.21
N GLY A 46 -8.88 3.08 10.16
CA GLY A 46 -9.44 4.44 10.18
C GLY A 46 -10.33 4.67 8.98
N SER A 47 -11.00 5.81 8.97
CA SER A 47 -11.88 6.26 7.88
C SER A 47 -11.53 7.69 7.49
N LEU A 48 -11.94 8.10 6.29
CA LEU A 48 -11.73 9.47 5.81
C LEU A 48 -12.57 10.49 6.60
N TYR A 49 -13.81 10.10 6.97
CA TYR A 49 -14.78 10.98 7.65
C TYR A 49 -15.40 10.22 8.84
N PRO A 50 -14.63 9.89 9.89
CA PRO A 50 -15.11 9.02 10.95
C PRO A 50 -16.30 9.64 11.70
N GLY A 51 -17.42 8.92 11.76
CA GLY A 51 -18.63 9.31 12.48
C GLY A 51 -19.44 10.44 11.86
N GLY A 52 -19.02 11.01 10.73
CA GLY A 52 -19.70 12.11 10.05
C GLY A 52 -20.30 11.72 8.70
N PRO A 53 -21.15 12.57 8.12
CA PRO A 53 -21.54 12.41 6.73
C PRO A 53 -20.33 12.69 5.83
N ALA A 54 -20.10 11.81 4.84
CA ALA A 54 -19.09 12.09 3.82
C ALA A 54 -19.58 13.26 2.93
N PRO A 55 -18.73 14.27 2.64
CA PRO A 55 -19.12 15.42 1.79
C PRO A 55 -19.32 15.02 0.32
N VAL A 56 -18.99 13.79 -0.04
CA VAL A 56 -19.11 13.23 -1.38
C VAL A 56 -19.87 11.90 -1.35
N SER A 57 -20.63 11.62 -2.40
CA SER A 57 -21.29 10.30 -2.52
C SER A 57 -20.27 9.20 -2.86
N ARG A 58 -20.56 7.96 -2.43
CA ARG A 58 -19.73 6.79 -2.77
C ARG A 58 -19.57 6.63 -4.28
N ALA A 59 -20.64 6.86 -5.06
CA ALA A 59 -20.60 6.75 -6.50
C ALA A 59 -19.70 7.82 -7.15
N ALA A 60 -19.75 9.07 -6.68
CA ALA A 60 -18.89 10.15 -7.16
C ALA A 60 -17.41 9.84 -6.86
N LEU A 61 -17.12 9.33 -5.65
CA LEU A 61 -15.75 8.95 -5.25
C LEU A 61 -15.23 7.77 -6.09
N ALA A 62 -16.05 6.71 -6.25
CA ALA A 62 -15.68 5.57 -7.09
C ALA A 62 -15.42 5.98 -8.54
N GLY A 63 -16.27 6.84 -9.11
CA GLY A 63 -16.07 7.38 -10.44
C GLY A 63 -14.80 8.24 -10.57
N ALA A 64 -14.46 9.02 -9.53
CA ALA A 64 -13.23 9.81 -9.52
C ALA A 64 -11.99 8.92 -9.48
N ILE A 65 -11.98 7.88 -8.63
CA ILE A 65 -10.89 6.90 -8.55
C ILE A 65 -10.71 6.19 -9.89
N ALA A 66 -11.79 5.67 -10.48
CA ALA A 66 -11.74 5.00 -11.78
C ALA A 66 -11.17 5.90 -12.89
N ARG A 67 -11.61 7.16 -12.97
CA ARG A 67 -11.07 8.12 -13.95
C ARG A 67 -9.58 8.37 -13.75
N GLN A 68 -9.12 8.52 -12.51
CA GLN A 68 -7.69 8.74 -12.22
C GLN A 68 -6.86 7.50 -12.60
N LEU A 69 -7.32 6.30 -12.26
CA LEU A 69 -6.64 5.06 -12.66
C LEU A 69 -6.52 4.96 -14.18
N LEU A 70 -7.61 5.18 -14.90
CA LEU A 70 -7.61 5.13 -16.37
C LEU A 70 -6.71 6.21 -16.99
N ALA A 71 -6.61 7.39 -16.39
CA ALA A 71 -5.72 8.44 -16.86
C ALA A 71 -4.23 8.11 -16.64
N LEU A 72 -3.89 7.37 -15.59
CA LEU A 72 -2.51 6.95 -15.29
C LEU A 72 -2.06 5.73 -16.11
N CYS A 73 -2.99 4.85 -16.49
CA CYS A 73 -2.67 3.59 -17.18
C CYS A 73 -1.81 3.74 -18.44
N PRO A 74 -1.99 4.72 -19.33
CA PRO A 74 -1.21 4.81 -20.58
C PRO A 74 0.26 5.14 -20.39
N ALA A 75 0.63 5.89 -19.33
CA ALA A 75 1.97 6.41 -19.15
C ALA A 75 2.70 5.90 -17.91
N PHE A 76 1.97 5.41 -16.90
CA PHE A 76 2.50 5.05 -15.56
C PHE A 76 3.42 6.11 -14.95
N ASP A 77 3.20 7.37 -15.24
CA ASP A 77 4.00 8.50 -14.80
C ASP A 77 3.52 9.00 -13.43
N CYS A 78 3.59 8.13 -12.43
CA CYS A 78 3.18 8.45 -11.06
C CYS A 78 4.25 8.12 -10.02
N LEU A 79 5.44 7.68 -10.44
CA LEU A 79 6.47 7.18 -9.53
C LEU A 79 7.02 8.28 -8.61
N ASP A 80 7.26 9.47 -9.14
CA ASP A 80 7.78 10.59 -8.35
C ASP A 80 6.74 11.09 -7.34
N GLU A 81 5.46 11.14 -7.71
CA GLU A 81 4.39 11.47 -6.79
C GLU A 81 4.21 10.38 -5.72
N TYR A 82 4.33 9.11 -6.10
CA TYR A 82 4.31 7.99 -5.15
C TYR A 82 5.47 8.08 -4.15
N ARG A 83 6.69 8.34 -4.62
CA ARG A 83 7.87 8.55 -3.77
C ARG A 83 7.68 9.72 -2.80
N ALA A 84 7.18 10.84 -3.28
CA ALA A 84 6.94 12.04 -2.48
C ALA A 84 5.90 11.82 -1.36
N ARG A 85 4.93 10.92 -1.58
CA ARG A 85 3.88 10.58 -0.61
C ARG A 85 4.22 9.38 0.27
N CYS A 86 5.23 8.60 -0.08
CA CYS A 86 5.61 7.40 0.65
C CYS A 86 6.41 7.78 1.90
N PHE A 87 5.81 7.60 3.08
CA PHE A 87 6.46 7.90 4.36
C PHE A 87 7.33 6.75 4.89
N VAL A 88 7.33 5.59 4.24
CA VAL A 88 8.04 4.39 4.70
C VAL A 88 9.57 4.51 4.64
N PRO A 89 10.18 5.09 3.58
CA PRO A 89 11.63 5.31 3.54
C PRO A 89 12.14 6.11 4.75
N GLY A 90 13.29 5.73 5.25
CA GLY A 90 13.90 6.31 6.45
C GLY A 90 13.53 5.61 7.75
N HIS A 91 12.49 4.78 7.77
CA HIS A 91 12.00 4.10 8.96
C HIS A 91 12.49 2.65 9.05
N TRP A 92 12.57 2.14 10.28
CA TRP A 92 12.70 0.72 10.53
C TRP A 92 11.36 0.03 10.30
N VAL A 93 11.42 -1.09 9.58
CA VAL A 93 10.25 -1.89 9.20
C VAL A 93 10.44 -3.33 9.61
N THR A 94 9.34 -4.04 9.81
CA THR A 94 9.31 -5.49 9.84
C THR A 94 8.85 -5.96 8.47
N VAL A 95 9.66 -6.77 7.83
CA VAL A 95 9.37 -7.41 6.55
C VAL A 95 8.96 -8.85 6.83
N CYS A 96 7.76 -9.24 6.37
CA CYS A 96 7.27 -10.60 6.40
C CYS A 96 7.20 -11.13 4.97
N THR A 97 8.01 -12.12 4.65
CA THR A 97 7.90 -12.90 3.42
C THR A 97 7.22 -14.24 3.73
N GLY A 98 6.87 -15.03 2.73
CA GLY A 98 6.29 -16.35 2.98
C GLY A 98 7.21 -17.30 3.78
N THR A 99 8.50 -17.01 3.86
CA THR A 99 9.52 -17.87 4.46
C THR A 99 10.17 -17.31 5.72
N GLU A 100 10.21 -16.00 5.88
CA GLU A 100 10.92 -15.35 7.00
C GLU A 100 10.29 -14.04 7.43
N THR A 101 10.54 -13.64 8.67
CA THR A 101 10.21 -12.31 9.21
C THR A 101 11.48 -11.68 9.78
N TYR A 102 11.81 -10.46 9.35
CA TYR A 102 13.02 -9.77 9.77
C TYR A 102 12.86 -8.27 9.88
N ALA A 103 13.76 -7.64 10.62
CA ALA A 103 13.87 -6.19 10.70
C ALA A 103 14.79 -5.65 9.61
N ALA A 104 14.41 -4.54 9.00
CA ALA A 104 15.25 -3.83 8.05
C ALA A 104 14.96 -2.33 8.10
N LYS A 105 15.90 -1.53 7.63
CA LYS A 105 15.70 -0.11 7.38
C LYS A 105 15.17 0.05 5.95
N ALA A 106 14.05 0.72 5.79
CA ALA A 106 13.54 1.11 4.48
C ALA A 106 14.39 2.27 3.96
N LEU A 107 14.93 2.15 2.76
CA LEU A 107 15.86 3.14 2.20
C LEU A 107 15.18 4.04 1.17
N ALA A 108 14.51 3.45 0.18
CA ALA A 108 13.94 4.18 -0.95
C ALA A 108 12.89 3.34 -1.68
N ILE A 109 12.20 3.96 -2.61
CA ILE A 109 11.42 3.31 -3.67
C ILE A 109 12.25 3.37 -4.95
N ASP A 110 12.50 2.22 -5.58
CA ASP A 110 13.30 2.14 -6.82
C ASP A 110 12.51 2.52 -8.09
N GLU A 111 13.13 2.35 -9.26
CA GLU A 111 12.54 2.72 -10.55
C GLU A 111 11.38 1.80 -10.98
N GLU A 112 11.27 0.62 -10.39
CA GLU A 112 10.14 -0.28 -10.59
C GLU A 112 9.06 -0.16 -9.49
N GLY A 113 9.16 0.84 -8.61
CA GLY A 113 8.21 1.08 -7.51
C GLY A 113 8.37 0.13 -6.34
N ARG A 114 9.47 -0.63 -6.25
CA ARG A 114 9.71 -1.58 -5.17
C ARG A 114 10.34 -0.89 -3.98
N LEU A 115 9.99 -1.33 -2.77
CA LEU A 115 10.65 -0.87 -1.56
C LEU A 115 12.04 -1.49 -1.44
N VAL A 116 13.06 -0.65 -1.37
CA VAL A 116 14.43 -1.05 -1.09
C VAL A 116 14.65 -1.03 0.42
N VAL A 117 15.07 -2.15 0.97
CA VAL A 117 15.34 -2.31 2.40
C VAL A 117 16.76 -2.79 2.64
N GLN A 118 17.29 -2.55 3.83
CA GLN A 118 18.61 -3.01 4.26
C GLN A 118 18.53 -3.59 5.68
N ARG A 119 18.96 -4.83 5.86
CA ARG A 119 19.20 -5.42 7.18
C ARG A 119 20.42 -4.76 7.82
N GLU A 120 20.54 -4.79 9.15
CA GLU A 120 21.58 -4.08 9.91
C GLU A 120 23.01 -4.29 9.35
N ASN A 121 23.35 -5.53 8.96
CA ASN A 121 24.67 -5.88 8.40
C ASN A 121 24.57 -6.39 6.95
N GLY A 122 23.47 -6.07 6.24
CA GLY A 122 23.20 -6.56 4.90
C GLY A 122 23.46 -5.53 3.80
N ARG A 123 23.38 -6.00 2.57
CA ARG A 123 23.33 -5.12 1.39
C ARG A 123 21.90 -4.66 1.14
N PRO A 124 21.69 -3.51 0.49
CA PRO A 124 20.36 -3.10 0.03
C PRO A 124 19.71 -4.17 -0.87
N GLN A 125 18.43 -4.41 -0.64
CA GLN A 125 17.63 -5.39 -1.37
C GLN A 125 16.27 -4.79 -1.74
N ALA A 126 15.88 -4.87 -3.02
CA ALA A 126 14.55 -4.51 -3.46
C ALA A 126 13.56 -5.66 -3.19
N LEU A 127 12.46 -5.36 -2.50
CA LEU A 127 11.43 -6.33 -2.19
C LEU A 127 10.52 -6.52 -3.41
N ARG A 128 10.33 -7.78 -3.82
CA ARG A 128 9.41 -8.16 -4.91
C ARG A 128 8.03 -8.56 -4.40
N CYS A 129 7.96 -9.04 -3.15
CA CYS A 129 6.73 -9.46 -2.48
C CYS A 129 6.94 -9.39 -0.97
N GLY A 130 5.85 -9.51 -0.21
CA GLY A 130 5.86 -9.55 1.24
C GLY A 130 5.01 -8.44 1.86
N GLU A 131 4.73 -8.59 3.13
CA GLU A 131 4.07 -7.57 3.93
C GLU A 131 5.11 -6.75 4.67
N VAL A 132 4.93 -5.44 4.69
CA VAL A 132 5.82 -4.51 5.39
C VAL A 132 5.03 -3.73 6.43
N THR A 133 5.49 -3.80 7.68
CA THR A 133 4.90 -3.03 8.78
C THR A 133 5.95 -2.09 9.37
N THR A 134 5.62 -0.80 9.46
CA THR A 134 6.49 0.18 10.13
C THR A 134 6.53 -0.11 11.62
N ARG A 135 7.73 -0.09 12.21
CA ARG A 135 7.90 -0.18 13.66
C ARG A 135 7.75 1.22 14.26
N PRO A 136 7.17 1.36 15.48
CA PRO A 136 7.29 2.59 16.22
C PRO A 136 8.79 2.91 16.40
N ALA A 137 9.15 4.20 16.33
CA ALA A 137 10.50 4.64 16.59
C ALA A 137 10.96 4.03 17.92
N ARG A 138 12.14 3.38 17.94
CA ARG A 138 12.78 3.03 19.20
C ARG A 138 13.03 4.34 19.93
N THR A 139 12.34 4.58 21.03
CA THR A 139 12.76 5.58 22.00
C THR A 139 14.09 5.09 22.56
N GLU A 140 15.18 5.78 22.23
CA GLU A 140 16.46 5.63 22.89
C GLU A 140 16.36 6.10 24.35
#